data_29fd850193a0adc4aa7619883173b196
#
_entry.id   29fd850193a0adc4aa7619883173b196
#
_cell.length_a   1.000
_cell.length_b   1.000
_cell.length_c   1.000
_cell.angle_alpha   90.00
_cell.angle_beta   90.00
_cell.angle_gamma   90.00
#
_symmetry.space_group_name_H-M   'P 1'
#
loop_
_entity.id
_entity.type
_entity.pdbx_description
1 polymer ?
#
loop_
_entity_poly.entity_id
_entity_poly.type
_entity_poly.pdbx_seq_one_letter_code
_entity_poly.pdbx_strand_id
1 'polypeptide(L)'
;MSWVVDSAPLKYPWLGTALTAAGPNIGLSLGTLITGVVLESGVLTPAELFDCAVVLLVVCAGLAFASTETMRFGSESLGSVFVPKIALPVHLRRRFFASAIAFVGTWGVGSFLQGFSAYLCQAVFGHSNALLAGVLYLVLIVPNATMGVFAGRFEPRPTLKRSILLFTAAALVAFGTLIHPSVWVLLISIALTGAGNGAACSSGLRFLLAGTSIQERAGVISALYLSAYVGSVIPNLVIASMPMPVTETMMAIGFSVWVLLTLIGVWGCLARVR
;
A
#
# COMPACT_ATOMS: atom_id res chain seq x y z
N MET A 1 14.62 -5.13 6.79
CA MET A 1 14.61 -3.64 6.65
C MET A 1 15.68 -2.96 7.50
N SER A 2 16.01 -3.43 8.72
CA SER A 2 17.11 -2.89 9.53
C SER A 2 18.48 -2.96 8.81
N TRP A 3 18.78 -4.09 8.16
CA TRP A 3 20.05 -4.29 7.47
C TRP A 3 20.39 -3.18 6.44
N VAL A 4 19.42 -2.74 5.63
CA VAL A 4 19.62 -1.65 4.65
C VAL A 4 19.94 -0.32 5.34
N VAL A 5 19.28 -0.08 6.48
CA VAL A 5 19.52 1.14 7.29
C VAL A 5 20.89 1.08 7.95
N ASP A 6 21.26 -0.09 8.49
CA ASP A 6 22.52 -0.30 9.21
C ASP A 6 23.74 -0.33 8.27
N SER A 7 23.53 -0.72 7.01
CA SER A 7 24.56 -0.73 5.95
C SER A 7 24.72 0.59 5.22
N ALA A 8 23.93 1.63 5.57
CA ALA A 8 24.02 2.93 4.92
C ALA A 8 25.39 3.58 5.17
N PRO A 9 26.01 4.20 4.14
CA PRO A 9 27.28 4.89 4.31
C PRO A 9 27.18 5.97 5.39
N LEU A 10 28.17 6.06 6.28
CA LEU A 10 28.22 7.07 7.36
C LEU A 10 28.08 8.52 6.82
N LYS A 11 28.51 8.76 5.59
CA LYS A 11 28.41 10.07 4.92
C LYS A 11 26.96 10.41 4.55
N TYR A 12 26.09 9.40 4.33
CA TYR A 12 24.69 9.57 3.90
C TYR A 12 23.76 8.66 4.67
N PRO A 13 23.59 8.82 6.00
CA PRO A 13 22.81 7.91 6.83
C PRO A 13 21.30 7.90 6.47
N TRP A 14 20.81 8.96 5.83
CA TRP A 14 19.43 9.05 5.33
C TRP A 14 19.14 8.10 4.16
N LEU A 15 20.20 7.64 3.45
CA LEU A 15 20.03 6.82 2.25
C LEU A 15 19.41 5.46 2.57
N GLY A 16 19.81 4.83 3.69
CA GLY A 16 19.21 3.56 4.13
C GLY A 16 17.74 3.66 4.42
N THR A 17 17.30 4.70 5.13
CA THR A 17 15.89 4.93 5.41
C THR A 17 15.10 5.29 4.15
N ALA A 18 15.68 6.09 3.25
CA ALA A 18 15.06 6.45 1.98
C ALA A 18 14.87 5.23 1.06
N LEU A 19 15.89 4.38 0.93
CA LEU A 19 15.82 3.15 0.14
C LEU A 19 14.82 2.15 0.73
N THR A 20 14.77 2.03 2.05
CA THR A 20 13.80 1.16 2.72
C THR A 20 12.35 1.63 2.50
N ALA A 21 12.12 2.92 2.49
CA ALA A 21 10.77 3.49 2.28
C ALA A 21 10.37 3.51 0.80
N ALA A 22 11.29 3.86 -0.11
CA ALA A 22 11.01 3.99 -1.54
C ALA A 22 11.17 2.68 -2.32
N GLY A 23 12.02 1.77 -1.86
CA GLY A 23 12.38 0.54 -2.57
C GLY A 23 11.19 -0.31 -2.99
N PRO A 24 10.21 -0.63 -2.13
CA PRO A 24 9.03 -1.39 -2.51
C PRO A 24 8.21 -0.71 -3.63
N ASN A 25 8.03 0.61 -3.54
CA ASN A 25 7.27 1.37 -4.55
C ASN A 25 8.03 1.45 -5.88
N ILE A 26 9.35 1.63 -5.84
CA ILE A 26 10.20 1.61 -7.03
C ILE A 26 10.16 0.21 -7.67
N GLY A 27 10.32 -0.84 -6.87
CA GLY A 27 10.25 -2.23 -7.34
C GLY A 27 8.92 -2.57 -7.99
N LEU A 28 7.81 -2.19 -7.36
CA LEU A 28 6.46 -2.37 -7.92
C LEU A 28 6.29 -1.60 -9.24
N SER A 29 6.76 -0.35 -9.29
CA SER A 29 6.65 0.49 -10.49
C SER A 29 7.46 -0.06 -11.66
N LEU A 30 8.72 -0.42 -11.42
CA LEU A 30 9.59 -0.99 -12.44
C LEU A 30 9.10 -2.37 -12.86
N GLY A 31 8.71 -3.22 -11.92
CA GLY A 31 8.18 -4.54 -12.19
C GLY A 31 6.94 -4.51 -13.08
N THR A 32 5.98 -3.64 -12.78
CA THR A 32 4.76 -3.48 -13.59
C THR A 32 5.06 -2.98 -15.00
N LEU A 33 5.96 -2.00 -15.15
CA LEU A 33 6.35 -1.50 -16.47
C LEU A 33 7.09 -2.56 -17.30
N ILE A 34 8.10 -3.19 -16.71
CA ILE A 34 8.89 -4.24 -17.39
C ILE A 34 7.96 -5.37 -17.83
N THR A 35 7.10 -5.85 -16.92
CA THR A 35 6.11 -6.89 -17.24
C THR A 35 5.20 -6.45 -18.39
N GLY A 36 4.66 -5.22 -18.32
CA GLY A 36 3.79 -4.68 -19.36
C GLY A 36 4.46 -4.60 -20.72
N VAL A 37 5.68 -4.06 -20.79
CA VAL A 37 6.44 -3.93 -22.03
C VAL A 37 6.84 -5.30 -22.60
N VAL A 38 7.32 -6.21 -21.76
CA VAL A 38 7.76 -7.54 -22.20
C VAL A 38 6.61 -8.37 -22.75
N LEU A 39 5.46 -8.37 -22.08
CA LEU A 39 4.28 -9.10 -22.56
C LEU A 39 3.69 -8.48 -23.83
N GLU A 40 3.66 -7.16 -23.94
CA GLU A 40 3.13 -6.47 -25.11
C GLU A 40 4.04 -6.63 -26.33
N SER A 41 5.35 -6.68 -26.12
CA SER A 41 6.32 -6.92 -27.20
C SER A 41 6.34 -8.36 -27.73
N GLY A 42 5.72 -9.29 -26.98
CA GLY A 42 5.72 -10.72 -27.33
C GLY A 42 7.08 -11.41 -27.23
N VAL A 43 8.08 -10.77 -26.58
CA VAL A 43 9.43 -11.32 -26.40
C VAL A 43 9.43 -12.54 -25.49
N LEU A 44 8.59 -12.51 -24.45
CA LEU A 44 8.41 -13.63 -23.53
C LEU A 44 6.91 -13.93 -23.34
N THR A 45 6.63 -15.21 -23.17
CA THR A 45 5.32 -15.65 -22.70
C THR A 45 5.15 -15.35 -21.20
N PRO A 46 3.91 -15.31 -20.66
CA PRO A 46 3.69 -15.17 -19.22
C PRO A 46 4.44 -16.22 -18.38
N ALA A 47 4.52 -17.47 -18.85
CA ALA A 47 5.23 -18.55 -18.16
C ALA A 47 6.74 -18.25 -18.07
N GLU A 48 7.37 -17.90 -19.19
CA GLU A 48 8.80 -17.56 -19.24
C GLU A 48 9.12 -16.34 -18.38
N LEU A 49 8.22 -15.37 -18.31
CA LEU A 49 8.37 -14.21 -17.43
C LEU A 49 8.35 -14.61 -15.94
N PHE A 50 7.47 -15.55 -15.58
CA PHE A 50 7.45 -16.11 -14.21
C PHE A 50 8.73 -16.87 -13.90
N ASP A 51 9.26 -17.67 -14.85
CA ASP A 51 10.52 -18.38 -14.68
C ASP A 51 11.69 -17.41 -14.46
N CYS A 52 11.76 -16.34 -15.24
CA CYS A 52 12.74 -15.27 -15.04
C CYS A 52 12.61 -14.61 -13.65
N ALA A 53 11.39 -14.37 -13.19
CA ALA A 53 11.15 -13.81 -11.85
C ALA A 53 11.59 -14.79 -10.75
N VAL A 54 11.33 -16.09 -10.89
CA VAL A 54 11.79 -17.12 -9.94
C VAL A 54 13.32 -17.16 -9.89
N VAL A 55 13.99 -17.16 -11.05
CA VAL A 55 15.47 -17.12 -11.11
C VAL A 55 16.01 -15.87 -10.41
N LEU A 56 15.42 -14.70 -10.67
CA LEU A 56 15.81 -13.46 -10.01
C LEU A 56 15.65 -13.54 -8.49
N LEU A 57 14.53 -14.10 -8.00
CA LEU A 57 14.28 -14.28 -6.57
C LEU A 57 15.28 -15.24 -5.92
N VAL A 58 15.65 -16.32 -6.60
CA VAL A 58 16.68 -17.27 -6.11
C VAL A 58 18.04 -16.59 -6.03
N VAL A 59 18.41 -15.79 -7.05
CA VAL A 59 19.67 -15.01 -7.02
C VAL A 59 19.64 -14.00 -5.86
N CYS A 60 18.54 -13.26 -5.69
CA CYS A 60 18.39 -12.32 -4.58
C CYS A 60 18.46 -13.02 -3.21
N ALA A 61 17.84 -14.19 -3.07
CA ALA A 61 17.93 -15.00 -1.86
C ALA A 61 19.38 -15.44 -1.60
N GLY A 62 20.09 -15.93 -2.62
CA GLY A 62 21.51 -16.29 -2.53
C GLY A 62 22.39 -15.13 -2.08
N LEU A 63 22.19 -13.94 -2.67
CA LEU A 63 22.89 -12.73 -2.26
C LEU A 63 22.55 -12.32 -0.81
N ALA A 64 21.31 -12.47 -0.40
CA ALA A 64 20.88 -12.19 0.98
C ALA A 64 21.57 -13.16 1.97
N PHE A 65 21.65 -14.44 1.66
CA PHE A 65 22.37 -15.43 2.48
C PHE A 65 23.89 -15.21 2.50
N ALA A 66 24.47 -14.71 1.41
CA ALA A 66 25.90 -14.40 1.32
C ALA A 66 26.25 -13.06 1.98
N SER A 67 25.28 -12.24 2.34
CA SER A 67 25.50 -10.96 3.00
C SER A 67 25.89 -11.14 4.46
N THR A 68 26.78 -10.27 4.97
CA THR A 68 27.24 -10.32 6.36
C THR A 68 26.09 -9.94 7.31
N GLU A 69 25.91 -10.76 8.35
CA GLU A 69 24.95 -10.51 9.42
C GLU A 69 25.36 -9.26 10.22
N THR A 70 24.51 -8.25 10.25
CA THR A 70 24.74 -7.01 10.99
C THR A 70 24.15 -7.03 12.40
N MET A 71 23.21 -7.95 12.66
CA MET A 71 22.64 -8.11 14.00
C MET A 71 23.44 -9.10 14.84
N ARG A 72 23.86 -8.67 16.03
CA ARG A 72 24.30 -9.60 17.06
C ARG A 72 23.06 -10.34 17.58
N PHE A 73 22.98 -11.63 17.33
CA PHE A 73 21.98 -12.47 17.96
C PHE A 73 22.16 -12.39 19.47
N GLY A 74 21.22 -11.74 20.17
CA GLY A 74 21.07 -11.93 21.60
C GLY A 74 20.68 -13.39 21.88
N SER A 75 20.80 -13.86 23.10
CA SER A 75 20.49 -15.21 23.55
C SER A 75 18.99 -15.60 23.44
N GLU A 76 18.22 -14.95 22.57
CA GLU A 76 16.82 -15.30 22.33
C GLU A 76 16.75 -16.63 21.57
N SER A 77 15.92 -17.57 22.05
CA SER A 77 15.74 -18.87 21.41
C SER A 77 15.14 -18.69 20.01
N LEU A 78 15.60 -19.49 19.03
CA LEU A 78 15.08 -19.49 17.65
C LEU A 78 13.55 -19.58 17.60
N GLY A 79 12.89 -20.23 18.56
CA GLY A 79 11.44 -20.31 18.67
C GLY A 79 10.76 -18.96 18.93
N SER A 80 11.42 -18.02 19.62
CA SER A 80 10.84 -16.70 19.91
C SER A 80 10.82 -15.77 18.69
N VAL A 81 11.64 -16.05 17.67
CA VAL A 81 11.72 -15.26 16.42
C VAL A 81 10.48 -15.49 15.55
N PHE A 82 9.89 -16.69 15.61
CA PHE A 82 8.70 -17.05 14.81
C PHE A 82 7.37 -16.64 15.47
N VAL A 83 7.39 -16.22 16.73
CA VAL A 83 6.19 -15.73 17.41
C VAL A 83 6.06 -14.22 17.17
N PRO A 84 5.06 -13.75 16.40
CA PRO A 84 4.87 -12.31 16.19
C PRO A 84 4.57 -11.64 17.55
N LYS A 85 5.43 -10.76 17.99
CA LYS A 85 5.22 -9.94 19.20
C LYS A 85 4.20 -8.83 18.87
N ILE A 86 2.92 -9.22 18.73
CA ILE A 86 1.84 -8.25 18.52
C ILE A 86 1.43 -7.74 19.90
N ALA A 87 1.79 -6.52 20.20
CA ALA A 87 1.40 -5.87 21.45
C ALA A 87 0.73 -4.53 21.14
N LEU A 88 -0.48 -4.34 21.62
CA LEU A 88 -1.20 -3.09 21.52
C LEU A 88 -1.40 -2.51 22.94
N PRO A 89 -0.52 -1.61 23.41
CA PRO A 89 -0.67 -0.93 24.68
C PRO A 89 -2.00 -0.19 24.78
N VAL A 90 -2.63 -0.23 25.94
CA VAL A 90 -3.97 0.34 26.16
C VAL A 90 -4.01 1.85 25.84
N HIS A 91 -2.94 2.58 26.19
CA HIS A 91 -2.85 4.04 25.95
C HIS A 91 -2.77 4.40 24.46
N LEU A 92 -2.36 3.46 23.57
CA LEU A 92 -2.26 3.68 22.13
C LEU A 92 -3.52 3.26 21.35
N ARG A 93 -4.46 2.57 21.98
CA ARG A 93 -5.62 1.98 21.26
C ARG A 93 -6.34 2.97 20.35
N ARG A 94 -6.61 4.19 20.83
CA ARG A 94 -7.34 5.19 20.03
C ARG A 94 -6.55 5.65 18.82
N ARG A 95 -5.23 5.89 18.98
CA ARG A 95 -4.33 6.25 17.88
C ARG A 95 -4.16 5.09 16.90
N PHE A 96 -4.05 3.89 17.44
CA PHE A 96 -3.96 2.67 16.65
C PHE A 96 -5.19 2.48 15.77
N PHE A 97 -6.40 2.53 16.32
CA PHE A 97 -7.62 2.35 15.54
C PHE A 97 -7.79 3.41 14.45
N ALA A 98 -7.47 4.68 14.73
CA ALA A 98 -7.50 5.72 13.69
C ALA A 98 -6.55 5.41 12.54
N SER A 99 -5.31 4.99 12.85
CA SER A 99 -4.31 4.63 11.84
C SER A 99 -4.65 3.31 11.15
N ALA A 100 -5.10 2.29 11.87
CA ALA A 100 -5.45 0.99 11.33
C ALA A 100 -6.63 1.07 10.36
N ILE A 101 -7.69 1.82 10.69
CA ILE A 101 -8.82 2.04 9.78
C ILE A 101 -8.36 2.76 8.50
N ALA A 102 -7.47 3.75 8.62
CA ALA A 102 -6.90 4.41 7.46
C ALA A 102 -6.10 3.45 6.58
N PHE A 103 -5.26 2.59 7.17
CA PHE A 103 -4.48 1.58 6.44
C PHE A 103 -5.40 0.53 5.81
N VAL A 104 -6.35 -0.03 6.55
CA VAL A 104 -7.34 -1.00 6.04
C VAL A 104 -8.08 -0.43 4.83
N GLY A 105 -8.59 0.79 4.96
CA GLY A 105 -9.35 1.43 3.89
C GLY A 105 -8.53 1.73 2.65
N THR A 106 -7.36 2.33 2.81
CA THR A 106 -6.51 2.76 1.70
C THR A 106 -5.83 1.58 1.00
N TRP A 107 -5.37 0.57 1.75
CA TRP A 107 -4.77 -0.64 1.19
C TRP A 107 -5.80 -1.52 0.50
N GLY A 108 -7.05 -1.58 0.99
CA GLY A 108 -8.14 -2.28 0.32
C GLY A 108 -8.41 -1.74 -1.08
N VAL A 109 -8.46 -0.42 -1.25
CA VAL A 109 -8.60 0.21 -2.56
C VAL A 109 -7.34 0.01 -3.41
N GLY A 110 -6.15 0.15 -2.82
CA GLY A 110 -4.89 -0.06 -3.53
C GLY A 110 -4.76 -1.46 -4.10
N SER A 111 -5.08 -2.49 -3.31
CA SER A 111 -5.04 -3.89 -3.76
C SER A 111 -6.08 -4.22 -4.83
N PHE A 112 -7.27 -3.62 -4.74
CA PHE A 112 -8.27 -3.73 -5.81
C PHE A 112 -7.75 -3.11 -7.10
N LEU A 113 -7.28 -1.86 -7.07
CA LEU A 113 -6.76 -1.19 -8.26
C LEU A 113 -5.57 -1.95 -8.88
N GLN A 114 -4.75 -2.60 -8.06
CA GLN A 114 -3.67 -3.47 -8.53
C GLN A 114 -4.20 -4.75 -9.20
N GLY A 115 -5.10 -5.45 -8.54
CA GLY A 115 -5.61 -6.75 -9.02
C GLY A 115 -6.57 -6.62 -10.21
N PHE A 116 -7.32 -5.53 -10.28
CA PHE A 116 -8.37 -5.32 -11.29
C PHE A 116 -8.02 -4.22 -12.31
N SER A 117 -6.75 -3.81 -12.42
CA SER A 117 -6.33 -2.77 -13.36
C SER A 117 -6.68 -3.10 -14.81
N ALA A 118 -6.49 -4.35 -15.24
CA ALA A 118 -6.88 -4.80 -16.59
C ALA A 118 -8.40 -4.71 -16.83
N TYR A 119 -9.19 -5.09 -15.82
CA TYR A 119 -10.65 -4.96 -15.88
C TYR A 119 -11.09 -3.49 -15.96
N LEU A 120 -10.49 -2.60 -15.16
CA LEU A 120 -10.76 -1.17 -15.22
C LEU A 120 -10.40 -0.57 -16.58
N CYS A 121 -9.28 -1.02 -17.19
CA CYS A 121 -8.92 -0.62 -18.53
C CYS A 121 -9.99 -1.03 -19.54
N GLN A 122 -10.46 -2.27 -19.49
CA GLN A 122 -11.52 -2.75 -20.38
C GLN A 122 -12.83 -1.96 -20.19
N ALA A 123 -13.24 -1.71 -18.94
CA ALA A 123 -14.49 -1.01 -18.63
C ALA A 123 -14.48 0.46 -19.05
N VAL A 124 -13.35 1.16 -18.93
CA VAL A 124 -13.27 2.61 -19.17
C VAL A 124 -12.65 2.97 -20.52
N PHE A 125 -11.65 2.21 -20.98
CA PHE A 125 -10.97 2.47 -22.25
C PHE A 125 -11.52 1.63 -23.42
N GLY A 126 -12.38 0.64 -23.13
CA GLY A 126 -12.91 -0.28 -24.14
C GLY A 126 -11.94 -1.37 -24.61
N HIS A 127 -10.72 -1.34 -24.13
CA HIS A 127 -9.69 -2.37 -24.38
C HIS A 127 -8.72 -2.45 -23.20
N SER A 128 -8.06 -3.60 -23.05
CA SER A 128 -7.00 -3.75 -22.04
C SER A 128 -5.82 -4.49 -22.65
N ASN A 129 -4.62 -4.04 -22.28
CA ASN A 129 -3.37 -4.77 -22.46
C ASN A 129 -2.51 -4.63 -21.19
N ALA A 130 -1.45 -5.44 -21.09
CA ALA A 130 -0.60 -5.47 -19.90
C ALA A 130 0.09 -4.12 -19.64
N LEU A 131 0.50 -3.41 -20.69
CA LEU A 131 1.14 -2.11 -20.57
C LEU A 131 0.18 -1.05 -20.04
N LEU A 132 -1.05 -0.98 -20.57
CA LEU A 132 -2.07 -0.03 -20.13
C LEU A 132 -2.46 -0.27 -18.67
N ALA A 133 -2.64 -1.53 -18.27
CA ALA A 133 -2.89 -1.90 -16.88
C ALA A 133 -1.72 -1.48 -15.96
N GLY A 134 -0.48 -1.67 -16.41
CA GLY A 134 0.72 -1.23 -15.70
C GLY A 134 0.79 0.29 -15.55
N VAL A 135 0.50 1.04 -16.62
CA VAL A 135 0.44 2.51 -16.59
C VAL A 135 -0.64 3.01 -15.63
N LEU A 136 -1.82 2.40 -15.64
CA LEU A 136 -2.90 2.76 -14.72
C LEU A 136 -2.47 2.58 -13.26
N TYR A 137 -1.76 1.50 -12.96
CA TYR A 137 -1.21 1.27 -11.63
C TYR A 137 -0.10 2.27 -11.27
N LEU A 138 0.75 2.68 -12.21
CA LEU A 138 1.76 3.72 -11.99
C LEU A 138 1.14 5.07 -11.64
N VAL A 139 0.04 5.43 -12.28
CA VAL A 139 -0.71 6.65 -11.97
C VAL A 139 -1.19 6.66 -10.51
N LEU A 140 -1.41 5.49 -9.90
CA LEU A 140 -1.70 5.38 -8.47
C LEU A 140 -0.43 5.48 -7.61
N ILE A 141 0.60 4.69 -7.96
CA ILE A 141 1.73 4.44 -7.04
C ILE A 141 2.73 5.59 -6.99
N VAL A 142 2.94 6.32 -8.08
CA VAL A 142 3.87 7.46 -8.12
C VAL A 142 3.40 8.60 -7.22
N PRO A 143 2.14 9.08 -7.31
CA PRO A 143 1.63 10.06 -6.35
C PRO A 143 1.56 9.55 -4.91
N ASN A 144 1.29 8.24 -4.71
CA ASN A 144 1.34 7.61 -3.39
C ASN A 144 2.73 7.78 -2.75
N ALA A 145 3.78 7.39 -3.46
CA ALA A 145 5.15 7.47 -2.94
C ALA A 145 5.57 8.93 -2.67
N THR A 146 5.33 9.83 -3.62
CA THR A 146 5.74 11.23 -3.52
C THR A 146 5.01 11.97 -2.40
N MET A 147 3.69 11.81 -2.31
CA MET A 147 2.89 12.45 -1.27
C MET A 147 3.10 11.82 0.11
N GLY A 148 3.46 10.54 0.18
CA GLY A 148 3.88 9.90 1.42
C GLY A 148 5.10 10.59 2.04
N VAL A 149 6.11 10.88 1.22
CA VAL A 149 7.32 11.63 1.64
C VAL A 149 6.99 13.08 1.98
N PHE A 150 6.22 13.76 1.10
CA PHE A 150 5.87 15.17 1.30
C PHE A 150 5.03 15.40 2.56
N ALA A 151 4.10 14.51 2.87
CA ALA A 151 3.27 14.54 4.08
C ALA A 151 4.10 14.47 5.37
N GLY A 152 5.33 13.94 5.29
CA GLY A 152 6.28 13.90 6.40
C GLY A 152 6.63 15.27 7.00
N ARG A 153 6.45 16.36 6.26
CA ARG A 153 6.75 17.74 6.66
C ARG A 153 5.66 18.39 7.53
N PHE A 154 4.48 17.79 7.60
CA PHE A 154 3.31 18.37 8.26
C PHE A 154 2.97 17.64 9.56
N GLU A 155 2.20 18.30 10.41
CA GLU A 155 1.69 17.70 11.65
C GLU A 155 0.82 16.46 11.36
N PRO A 156 1.07 15.32 12.02
CA PRO A 156 0.45 14.04 11.63
C PRO A 156 -1.08 14.02 11.71
N ARG A 157 -1.67 14.54 12.79
CA ARG A 157 -3.13 14.44 13.04
C ARG A 157 -3.97 15.21 12.01
N PRO A 158 -3.76 16.52 11.75
CA PRO A 158 -4.52 17.23 10.73
C PRO A 158 -4.22 16.71 9.31
N THR A 159 -2.99 16.28 9.05
CA THR A 159 -2.63 15.69 7.77
C THR A 159 -3.38 14.40 7.50
N LEU A 160 -3.44 13.47 8.47
CA LEU A 160 -4.24 12.26 8.36
C LEU A 160 -5.71 12.55 8.04
N LYS A 161 -6.31 13.54 8.74
CA LYS A 161 -7.69 13.94 8.52
C LYS A 161 -7.95 14.46 7.11
N ARG A 162 -7.05 15.32 6.59
CA ARG A 162 -7.16 15.90 5.24
C ARG A 162 -6.87 14.87 4.15
N SER A 163 -5.88 14.01 4.39
CA SER A 163 -5.49 12.97 3.42
C SER A 163 -6.58 11.93 3.22
N ILE A 164 -7.26 11.50 4.28
CA ILE A 164 -8.39 10.57 4.19
C ILE A 164 -9.58 11.22 3.47
N LEU A 165 -9.82 12.52 3.66
CA LEU A 165 -10.85 13.24 2.92
C LEU A 165 -10.51 13.29 1.42
N LEU A 166 -9.28 13.66 1.06
CA LEU A 166 -8.81 13.67 -0.32
C LEU A 166 -8.92 12.27 -0.95
N PHE A 167 -8.42 11.24 -0.24
CA PHE A 167 -8.49 9.85 -0.66
C PHE A 167 -9.93 9.43 -0.95
N THR A 168 -10.85 9.69 -0.01
CA THR A 168 -12.25 9.29 -0.16
C THR A 168 -12.92 10.03 -1.33
N ALA A 169 -12.75 11.34 -1.43
CA ALA A 169 -13.34 12.13 -2.52
C ALA A 169 -12.83 11.66 -3.89
N ALA A 170 -11.51 11.47 -4.01
CA ALA A 170 -10.90 11.02 -5.25
C ALA A 170 -11.30 9.58 -5.61
N ALA A 171 -11.34 8.67 -4.64
CA ALA A 171 -11.75 7.29 -4.87
C ALA A 171 -13.24 7.19 -5.27
N LEU A 172 -14.12 7.97 -4.68
CA LEU A 172 -15.54 8.03 -5.11
C LEU A 172 -15.66 8.45 -6.57
N VAL A 173 -14.87 9.45 -7.02
CA VAL A 173 -14.86 9.87 -8.42
C VAL A 173 -14.29 8.75 -9.30
N ALA A 174 -13.19 8.08 -8.88
CA ALA A 174 -12.59 7.00 -9.63
C ALA A 174 -13.58 5.83 -9.83
N PHE A 175 -14.28 5.41 -8.77
CA PHE A 175 -15.30 4.35 -8.88
C PHE A 175 -16.54 4.81 -9.65
N GLY A 176 -16.87 6.10 -9.64
CA GLY A 176 -17.91 6.67 -10.48
C GLY A 176 -17.67 6.52 -11.98
N THR A 177 -16.40 6.42 -12.41
CA THR A 177 -16.05 6.18 -13.81
C THR A 177 -16.39 4.77 -14.32
N LEU A 178 -16.66 3.83 -13.44
CA LEU A 178 -17.22 2.51 -13.82
C LEU A 178 -18.66 2.62 -14.32
N ILE A 179 -19.40 3.64 -13.89
CA ILE A 179 -20.80 3.87 -14.31
C ILE A 179 -20.84 4.87 -15.47
N HIS A 180 -19.98 5.90 -15.41
CA HIS A 180 -19.85 6.93 -16.43
C HIS A 180 -18.41 6.97 -16.94
N PRO A 181 -18.03 6.14 -17.92
CA PRO A 181 -16.66 5.99 -18.37
C PRO A 181 -16.06 7.31 -18.87
N SER A 182 -14.90 7.69 -18.30
CA SER A 182 -14.13 8.84 -18.72
C SER A 182 -12.65 8.63 -18.37
N VAL A 183 -11.81 8.51 -19.38
CA VAL A 183 -10.39 8.22 -19.25
C VAL A 183 -9.68 9.28 -18.40
N TRP A 184 -9.89 10.55 -18.70
CA TRP A 184 -9.20 11.64 -17.99
C TRP A 184 -9.65 11.76 -16.54
N VAL A 185 -10.94 11.58 -16.29
CA VAL A 185 -11.50 11.58 -14.92
C VAL A 185 -10.92 10.41 -14.13
N LEU A 186 -10.83 9.22 -14.71
CA LEU A 186 -10.24 8.05 -14.09
C LEU A 186 -8.75 8.31 -13.73
N LEU A 187 -7.94 8.75 -14.68
CA LEU A 187 -6.51 8.97 -14.45
C LEU A 187 -6.25 10.02 -13.36
N ILE A 188 -6.94 11.16 -13.43
CA ILE A 188 -6.80 12.22 -12.43
C ILE A 188 -7.25 11.73 -11.05
N SER A 189 -8.40 11.06 -10.99
CA SER A 189 -8.94 10.58 -9.71
C SER A 189 -8.09 9.47 -9.11
N ILE A 190 -7.52 8.56 -9.90
CA ILE A 190 -6.59 7.55 -9.41
C ILE A 190 -5.28 8.19 -8.89
N ALA A 191 -4.75 9.21 -9.59
CA ALA A 191 -3.57 9.93 -9.12
C ALA A 191 -3.83 10.61 -7.77
N LEU A 192 -4.98 11.28 -7.61
CA LEU A 192 -5.38 11.91 -6.35
C LEU A 192 -5.66 10.88 -5.24
N THR A 193 -6.24 9.72 -5.61
CA THR A 193 -6.43 8.58 -4.68
C THR A 193 -5.09 8.09 -4.16
N GLY A 194 -4.10 7.91 -5.05
CA GLY A 194 -2.74 7.55 -4.69
C GLY A 194 -2.09 8.58 -3.77
N ALA A 195 -2.19 9.86 -4.10
CA ALA A 195 -1.68 10.96 -3.27
C ALA A 195 -2.30 10.95 -1.87
N GLY A 196 -3.62 10.82 -1.78
CA GLY A 196 -4.36 10.71 -0.53
C GLY A 196 -3.93 9.50 0.29
N ASN A 197 -3.78 8.33 -0.35
CA ASN A 197 -3.31 7.10 0.28
C ASN A 197 -1.90 7.26 0.88
N GLY A 198 -0.93 7.72 0.10
CA GLY A 198 0.45 7.90 0.57
C GLY A 198 0.54 8.87 1.75
N ALA A 199 -0.15 10.01 1.65
CA ALA A 199 -0.21 10.99 2.74
C ALA A 199 -0.91 10.44 3.99
N ALA A 200 -1.99 9.64 3.83
CA ALA A 200 -2.71 9.01 4.94
C ALA A 200 -1.86 7.96 5.65
N CYS A 201 -1.18 7.09 4.88
CA CYS A 201 -0.29 6.06 5.46
C CYS A 201 0.89 6.69 6.20
N SER A 202 1.58 7.66 5.60
CA SER A 202 2.70 8.37 6.23
C SER A 202 2.26 9.08 7.52
N SER A 203 1.18 9.86 7.46
CA SER A 203 0.69 10.60 8.62
C SER A 203 0.07 9.69 9.68
N GLY A 204 -0.63 8.63 9.29
CA GLY A 204 -1.20 7.64 10.21
C GLY A 204 -0.12 6.90 11.00
N LEU A 205 0.94 6.45 10.32
CA LEU A 205 2.08 5.81 10.99
C LEU A 205 2.76 6.77 11.97
N ARG A 206 3.06 8.00 11.57
CA ARG A 206 3.67 9.01 12.43
C ARG A 206 2.78 9.40 13.60
N PHE A 207 1.47 9.52 13.39
CA PHE A 207 0.49 9.79 14.45
C PHE A 207 0.48 8.68 15.50
N LEU A 208 0.56 7.44 15.09
CA LEU A 208 0.64 6.29 15.98
C LEU A 208 1.97 6.26 16.74
N LEU A 209 3.09 6.44 16.04
CA LEU A 209 4.44 6.35 16.62
C LEU A 209 4.78 7.52 17.57
N ALA A 210 4.13 8.66 17.44
CA ALA A 210 4.34 9.81 18.34
C ALA A 210 3.96 9.53 19.80
N GLY A 211 3.22 8.45 20.07
CA GLY A 211 2.85 8.03 21.43
C GLY A 211 3.50 6.72 21.88
N THR A 212 4.44 6.16 21.10
CA THR A 212 5.07 4.85 21.34
C THR A 212 6.47 4.98 21.93
N SER A 213 6.79 4.18 22.93
CA SER A 213 8.18 3.97 23.38
C SER A 213 8.96 3.15 22.34
N ILE A 214 10.30 3.18 22.40
CA ILE A 214 11.16 2.44 21.46
C ILE A 214 10.87 0.94 21.54
N GLN A 215 10.63 0.40 22.73
CA GLN A 215 10.35 -1.01 22.98
C GLN A 215 9.01 -1.48 22.38
N GLU A 216 8.02 -0.59 22.31
CA GLU A 216 6.68 -0.89 21.80
C GLU A 216 6.58 -0.78 20.28
N ARG A 217 7.48 -0.02 19.63
CA ARG A 217 7.39 0.33 18.19
C ARG A 217 7.25 -0.88 17.29
N ALA A 218 8.08 -1.89 17.50
CA ALA A 218 8.06 -3.09 16.64
C ALA A 218 6.70 -3.80 16.69
N GLY A 219 6.16 -4.04 17.90
CA GLY A 219 4.86 -4.71 18.07
C GLY A 219 3.69 -3.92 17.51
N VAL A 220 3.69 -2.59 17.70
CA VAL A 220 2.64 -1.69 17.22
C VAL A 220 2.67 -1.56 15.68
N ILE A 221 3.86 -1.45 15.08
CA ILE A 221 4.03 -1.44 13.62
C ILE A 221 3.56 -2.77 13.02
N SER A 222 3.95 -3.90 13.61
CA SER A 222 3.52 -5.22 13.15
C SER A 222 2.00 -5.37 13.17
N ALA A 223 1.34 -4.92 14.25
CA ALA A 223 -0.11 -4.92 14.36
C ALA A 223 -0.78 -4.03 13.29
N LEU A 224 -0.19 -2.86 13.00
CA LEU A 224 -0.69 -1.94 11.98
C LEU A 224 -0.61 -2.55 10.59
N TYR A 225 0.54 -3.12 10.21
CA TYR A 225 0.70 -3.76 8.90
C TYR A 225 -0.14 -5.03 8.77
N LEU A 226 -0.31 -5.82 9.84
CA LEU A 226 -1.25 -6.94 9.84
C LEU A 226 -2.67 -6.45 9.50
N SER A 227 -3.12 -5.35 10.12
CA SER A 227 -4.41 -4.74 9.80
C SER A 227 -4.49 -4.31 8.32
N ALA A 228 -3.41 -3.73 7.77
CA ALA A 228 -3.33 -3.32 6.37
C ALA A 228 -3.46 -4.52 5.41
N TYR A 229 -2.75 -5.62 5.68
CA TYR A 229 -2.85 -6.83 4.87
C TYR A 229 -4.26 -7.45 4.93
N VAL A 230 -4.88 -7.49 6.10
CA VAL A 230 -6.29 -7.90 6.24
C VAL A 230 -7.20 -7.02 5.40
N GLY A 231 -6.98 -5.69 5.43
CA GLY A 231 -7.70 -4.73 4.60
C GLY A 231 -7.53 -4.97 3.10
N SER A 232 -6.33 -5.38 2.67
CA SER A 232 -6.06 -5.71 1.27
C SER A 232 -6.77 -6.97 0.79
N VAL A 233 -6.92 -7.95 1.66
CA VAL A 233 -7.51 -9.26 1.33
C VAL A 233 -9.04 -9.19 1.26
N ILE A 234 -9.68 -8.51 2.23
CA ILE A 234 -11.14 -8.55 2.40
C ILE A 234 -11.91 -8.16 1.13
N PRO A 235 -11.69 -7.00 0.48
CA PRO A 235 -12.46 -6.62 -0.70
C PRO A 235 -12.30 -7.60 -1.85
N ASN A 236 -11.07 -8.06 -2.09
CA ASN A 236 -10.78 -9.01 -3.18
C ASN A 236 -11.43 -10.37 -2.91
N LEU A 237 -11.39 -10.86 -1.67
CA LEU A 237 -12.01 -12.10 -1.28
C LEU A 237 -13.53 -12.03 -1.39
N VAL A 238 -14.14 -10.92 -0.99
CA VAL A 238 -15.58 -10.69 -1.14
C VAL A 238 -15.98 -10.77 -2.61
N ILE A 239 -15.25 -10.08 -3.50
CA ILE A 239 -15.53 -10.12 -4.95
C ILE A 239 -15.38 -11.56 -5.49
N ALA A 240 -14.29 -12.25 -5.13
CA ALA A 240 -14.00 -13.61 -5.60
C ALA A 240 -15.00 -14.66 -5.10
N SER A 241 -15.66 -14.43 -3.97
CA SER A 241 -16.64 -15.35 -3.37
C SER A 241 -18.08 -15.12 -3.83
N MET A 242 -18.35 -14.08 -4.62
CA MET A 242 -19.70 -13.82 -5.08
C MET A 242 -20.18 -14.89 -6.09
N PRO A 243 -21.37 -15.47 -5.89
CA PRO A 243 -21.89 -16.55 -6.75
C PRO A 243 -22.36 -16.04 -8.11
N MET A 244 -22.41 -14.73 -8.32
CA MET A 244 -22.88 -14.05 -9.54
C MET A 244 -21.76 -13.21 -10.13
N PRO A 245 -21.76 -12.96 -11.47
CA PRO A 245 -20.81 -12.02 -12.07
C PRO A 245 -20.96 -10.63 -11.41
N VAL A 246 -19.87 -10.10 -10.88
CA VAL A 246 -19.87 -8.79 -10.25
C VAL A 246 -19.90 -7.72 -11.33
N THR A 247 -20.94 -6.87 -11.30
CA THR A 247 -21.09 -5.77 -12.26
C THR A 247 -20.28 -4.55 -11.85
N GLU A 248 -19.99 -3.65 -12.82
CA GLU A 248 -19.34 -2.35 -12.59
C GLU A 248 -20.05 -1.54 -11.51
N THR A 249 -21.39 -1.54 -11.56
CA THR A 249 -22.23 -0.84 -10.58
C THR A 249 -22.06 -1.41 -9.17
N MET A 250 -22.02 -2.74 -9.04
CA MET A 250 -21.78 -3.39 -7.73
C MET A 250 -20.42 -3.02 -7.18
N MET A 251 -19.35 -3.04 -8.01
CA MET A 251 -18.02 -2.60 -7.60
C MET A 251 -17.99 -1.14 -7.19
N ALA A 252 -18.60 -0.25 -8.00
CA ALA A 252 -18.66 1.18 -7.72
C ALA A 252 -19.36 1.45 -6.38
N ILE A 253 -20.51 0.83 -6.13
CA ILE A 253 -21.24 1.00 -4.87
C ILE A 253 -20.46 0.40 -3.70
N GLY A 254 -19.97 -0.83 -3.83
CA GLY A 254 -19.25 -1.53 -2.77
C GLY A 254 -18.01 -0.76 -2.29
N PHE A 255 -17.17 -0.30 -3.23
CA PHE A 255 -15.99 0.51 -2.89
C PHE A 255 -16.35 1.92 -2.43
N SER A 256 -17.42 2.52 -2.93
CA SER A 256 -17.92 3.80 -2.41
C SER A 256 -18.31 3.68 -0.94
N VAL A 257 -19.04 2.64 -0.57
CA VAL A 257 -19.36 2.34 0.84
C VAL A 257 -18.08 2.11 1.66
N TRP A 258 -17.11 1.33 1.13
CA TRP A 258 -15.85 1.05 1.80
C TRP A 258 -15.07 2.33 2.14
N VAL A 259 -14.91 3.24 1.18
CA VAL A 259 -14.16 4.49 1.43
C VAL A 259 -14.90 5.47 2.33
N LEU A 260 -16.23 5.50 2.27
CA LEU A 260 -17.05 6.30 3.20
C LEU A 260 -16.98 5.77 4.63
N LEU A 261 -17.04 4.46 4.82
CA LEU A 261 -16.85 3.84 6.14
C LEU A 261 -15.44 4.12 6.69
N THR A 262 -14.43 4.10 5.82
CA THR A 262 -13.05 4.47 6.17
C THR A 262 -12.99 5.92 6.67
N LEU A 263 -13.59 6.87 5.94
CA LEU A 263 -13.63 8.27 6.32
C LEU A 263 -14.31 8.47 7.68
N ILE A 264 -15.51 7.91 7.84
CA ILE A 264 -16.29 8.02 9.08
C ILE A 264 -15.53 7.41 10.26
N GLY A 265 -14.93 6.23 10.06
CA GLY A 265 -14.17 5.53 11.10
C GLY A 265 -12.94 6.32 11.55
N VAL A 266 -12.14 6.83 10.61
CA VAL A 266 -10.94 7.64 10.94
C VAL A 266 -11.35 8.93 11.66
N TRP A 267 -12.35 9.65 11.15
CA TRP A 267 -12.78 10.91 11.76
C TRP A 267 -13.41 10.69 13.14
N GLY A 268 -14.22 9.63 13.32
CA GLY A 268 -14.79 9.25 14.60
C GLY A 268 -13.72 8.89 15.63
N CYS A 269 -12.66 8.18 15.23
CA CYS A 269 -11.53 7.89 16.12
C CYS A 269 -10.73 9.15 16.47
N LEU A 270 -10.44 10.00 15.47
CA LEU A 270 -9.68 11.25 15.70
C LEU A 270 -10.43 12.26 16.59
N ALA A 271 -11.75 12.31 16.50
CA ALA A 271 -12.55 13.17 17.38
C ALA A 271 -12.44 12.79 18.86
N ARG A 272 -12.19 11.51 19.15
CA ARG A 272 -12.09 10.98 20.52
C ARG A 272 -10.66 11.02 21.10
N VAL A 273 -9.66 11.37 20.30
CA VAL A 273 -8.28 11.56 20.75
C VAL A 273 -8.12 13.03 21.12
N ARG A 274 -7.95 13.30 22.40
CA ARG A 274 -7.57 14.64 22.92
C ARG A 274 -6.07 14.84 22.81
#